data_942532c70cd8c63dcb95bbe9e8f79468
#
_entry.id   942532c70cd8c63dcb95bbe9e8f79468
#
_cell.length_a   1.000
_cell.length_b   1.000
_cell.length_c   1.000
_cell.angle_alpha   90.00
_cell.angle_beta   90.00
_cell.angle_gamma   90.00
#
_symmetry.space_group_name_H-M   'P 1'
#
loop_
_entity.id
_entity.type
_entity.pdbx_description
1 polymer ?
#
loop_
_entity_poly.entity_id
_entity_poly.type
_entity_poly.pdbx_seq_one_letter_code
_entity_poly.pdbx_strand_id
1 'polypeptide(L)'
;MADAPIAVVTGAAQGIGLACAEALNEDGYKVILVDVQDSVHKAAADLGGVGMICDMGDVDAIGALFDTIEAEHGPVSALVNNAGIAMPGSFLDYDLDAFDRVMNINLRGVFVAMQRAAATMVEKGIEGAIVNMSSINAQVAIPAIPAYCASKGGVMQLTKVAALALAKNNIRVNAVGPGSIDTEMMAGVNANPEAFKMAMSRTPLGRSGTAREVGDVVAFLCSKKASYVTGETIYIDGGRLGLNYVMS
;
A
#
# COMPACT_ATOMS: atom_id res chain seq x y z
N MET A 1 27.06 -13.15 9.81
CA MET A 1 25.86 -12.40 10.18
C MET A 1 24.78 -12.82 9.21
N ALA A 2 23.56 -13.07 9.62
CA ALA A 2 22.48 -13.34 8.66
C ALA A 2 22.28 -12.08 7.80
N ASP A 3 22.04 -12.27 6.50
CA ASP A 3 21.75 -11.14 5.61
C ASP A 3 20.47 -10.43 6.06
N ALA A 4 20.41 -9.12 5.86
CA ALA A 4 19.22 -8.33 6.21
C ALA A 4 17.99 -8.85 5.44
N PRO A 5 16.80 -8.97 6.10
CA PRO A 5 15.59 -9.40 5.42
C PRO A 5 15.19 -8.40 4.34
N ILE A 6 14.62 -8.88 3.24
CA ILE A 6 14.27 -8.05 2.09
C ILE A 6 12.81 -7.59 2.19
N ALA A 7 12.60 -6.29 2.06
CA ALA A 7 11.28 -5.70 1.92
C ALA A 7 11.09 -5.04 0.55
N VAL A 8 10.02 -5.40 -0.15
CA VAL A 8 9.61 -4.78 -1.42
C VAL A 8 8.46 -3.81 -1.15
N VAL A 9 8.59 -2.57 -1.62
CA VAL A 9 7.56 -1.54 -1.50
C VAL A 9 7.21 -1.01 -2.89
N THR A 10 5.95 -1.14 -3.31
CA THR A 10 5.48 -0.64 -4.61
C THR A 10 4.90 0.77 -4.51
N GLY A 11 5.03 1.58 -5.57
CA GLY A 11 4.66 3.00 -5.55
C GLY A 11 5.51 3.80 -4.57
N ALA A 12 6.82 3.53 -4.55
CA ALA A 12 7.72 3.97 -3.49
C ALA A 12 8.65 5.14 -3.87
N ALA A 13 8.45 5.76 -5.03
CA ALA A 13 9.24 6.93 -5.42
C ALA A 13 8.96 8.15 -4.54
N GLN A 14 7.79 8.20 -3.86
CA GLN A 14 7.33 9.34 -3.08
C GLN A 14 6.18 8.97 -2.12
N GLY A 15 5.74 9.92 -1.31
CA GLY A 15 4.53 9.84 -0.51
C GLY A 15 4.51 8.69 0.50
N ILE A 16 3.38 7.99 0.62
CA ILE A 16 3.21 6.90 1.59
C ILE A 16 4.18 5.73 1.31
N GLY A 17 4.40 5.39 0.02
CA GLY A 17 5.29 4.29 -0.33
C GLY A 17 6.73 4.55 0.10
N LEU A 18 7.24 5.77 -0.14
CA LEU A 18 8.58 6.16 0.32
C LEU A 18 8.66 6.12 1.85
N ALA A 19 7.68 6.67 2.55
CA ALA A 19 7.66 6.66 4.01
C ALA A 19 7.59 5.22 4.60
N CYS A 20 6.90 4.29 3.90
CA CYS A 20 6.93 2.87 4.27
C CYS A 20 8.33 2.27 4.08
N ALA A 21 9.01 2.60 2.97
CA ALA A 21 10.38 2.13 2.73
C ALA A 21 11.36 2.68 3.77
N GLU A 22 11.25 3.96 4.13
CA GLU A 22 12.03 4.59 5.19
C GLU A 22 11.86 3.86 6.53
N ALA A 23 10.61 3.65 6.96
CA ALA A 23 10.32 2.99 8.23
C ALA A 23 10.81 1.54 8.26
N LEU A 24 10.69 0.79 7.16
CA LEU A 24 11.22 -0.57 7.05
C LEU A 24 12.75 -0.62 7.04
N ASN A 25 13.39 0.36 6.39
CA ASN A 25 14.86 0.49 6.41
C ASN A 25 15.39 0.75 7.83
N GLU A 26 14.72 1.62 8.59
CA GLU A 26 15.04 1.87 10.00
C GLU A 26 14.87 0.62 10.87
N ASP A 27 13.90 -0.26 10.55
CA ASP A 27 13.70 -1.56 11.19
C ASP A 27 14.69 -2.65 10.72
N GLY A 28 15.66 -2.30 9.85
CA GLY A 28 16.76 -3.16 9.43
C GLY A 28 16.47 -4.02 8.20
N TYR A 29 15.44 -3.72 7.42
CA TYR A 29 15.23 -4.35 6.12
C TYR A 29 16.16 -3.74 5.05
N LYS A 30 16.65 -4.60 4.15
CA LYS A 30 17.12 -4.13 2.84
C LYS A 30 15.89 -3.82 1.99
N VAL A 31 15.68 -2.55 1.66
CA VAL A 31 14.48 -2.10 0.94
C VAL A 31 14.69 -2.10 -0.56
N ILE A 32 13.70 -2.65 -1.28
CA ILE A 32 13.59 -2.57 -2.74
C ILE A 32 12.36 -1.71 -3.05
N LEU A 33 12.62 -0.55 -3.60
CA LEU A 33 11.61 0.44 -3.98
C LEU A 33 11.22 0.22 -5.43
N VAL A 34 9.93 0.05 -5.68
CA VAL A 34 9.39 -0.18 -7.01
C VAL A 34 8.44 0.95 -7.39
N ASP A 35 8.61 1.55 -8.56
CA ASP A 35 7.72 2.59 -9.09
C ASP A 35 7.78 2.63 -10.61
N VAL A 36 6.86 3.34 -11.26
CA VAL A 36 6.95 3.68 -12.69
C VAL A 36 7.80 4.93 -12.95
N GLN A 37 8.12 5.69 -11.92
CA GLN A 37 8.86 6.94 -11.99
C GLN A 37 10.36 6.70 -11.78
N ASP A 38 11.21 7.28 -12.65
CA ASP A 38 12.67 7.18 -12.54
C ASP A 38 13.23 7.72 -11.22
N SER A 39 12.51 8.62 -10.55
CA SER A 39 12.88 9.15 -9.23
C SER A 39 13.01 8.06 -8.15
N VAL A 40 12.47 6.87 -8.37
CA VAL A 40 12.61 5.71 -7.47
C VAL A 40 14.07 5.32 -7.26
N HIS A 41 14.93 5.47 -8.27
CA HIS A 41 16.35 5.16 -8.15
C HIS A 41 17.06 6.09 -7.15
N LYS A 42 16.73 7.39 -7.20
CA LYS A 42 17.26 8.34 -6.23
C LYS A 42 16.74 8.07 -4.83
N ALA A 43 15.42 7.90 -4.70
CA ALA A 43 14.79 7.60 -3.41
C ALA A 43 15.40 6.34 -2.76
N ALA A 44 15.64 5.30 -3.54
CA ALA A 44 16.27 4.07 -3.06
C ALA A 44 17.73 4.28 -2.65
N ALA A 45 18.50 5.02 -3.45
CA ALA A 45 19.92 5.32 -3.16
C ALA A 45 20.07 6.10 -1.84
N ASP A 46 19.17 7.04 -1.56
CA ASP A 46 19.18 7.83 -0.32
C ASP A 46 18.95 6.92 0.93
N LEU A 47 18.35 5.74 0.76
CA LEU A 47 18.15 4.73 1.82
C LEU A 47 19.18 3.60 1.80
N GLY A 48 20.14 3.61 0.88
CA GLY A 48 21.04 2.48 0.66
C GLY A 48 20.32 1.22 0.14
N GLY A 49 19.12 1.37 -0.43
CA GLY A 49 18.29 0.33 -1.02
C GLY A 49 18.47 0.20 -2.54
N VAL A 50 17.55 -0.48 -3.18
CA VAL A 50 17.54 -0.71 -4.64
C VAL A 50 16.26 -0.15 -5.24
N GLY A 51 16.38 0.68 -6.29
CA GLY A 51 15.24 1.19 -7.06
C GLY A 51 15.02 0.37 -8.33
N MET A 52 13.78 -0.02 -8.60
CA MET A 52 13.40 -0.78 -9.78
C MET A 52 12.16 -0.18 -10.44
N ILE A 53 12.15 -0.15 -11.77
CA ILE A 53 11.01 0.35 -12.56
C ILE A 53 10.06 -0.81 -12.85
N CYS A 54 8.76 -0.64 -12.51
CA CYS A 54 7.72 -1.60 -12.89
C CYS A 54 6.34 -0.93 -12.89
N ASP A 55 5.55 -1.14 -13.94
CA ASP A 55 4.12 -0.84 -13.95
C ASP A 55 3.37 -1.98 -13.26
N MET A 56 2.78 -1.69 -12.09
CA MET A 56 1.99 -2.67 -11.33
C MET A 56 0.64 -3.00 -12.00
N GLY A 57 0.33 -2.41 -13.14
CA GLY A 57 -0.78 -2.80 -14.00
C GLY A 57 -0.42 -3.88 -15.03
N ASP A 58 0.86 -4.17 -15.21
CA ASP A 58 1.38 -5.18 -16.13
C ASP A 58 1.78 -6.46 -15.38
N VAL A 59 1.00 -7.52 -15.57
CA VAL A 59 1.19 -8.81 -14.87
C VAL A 59 2.50 -9.49 -15.23
N ASP A 60 2.93 -9.40 -16.48
CA ASP A 60 4.17 -10.03 -16.95
C ASP A 60 5.38 -9.27 -16.39
N ALA A 61 5.31 -7.94 -16.36
CA ALA A 61 6.33 -7.10 -15.73
C ALA A 61 6.46 -7.39 -14.22
N ILE A 62 5.34 -7.58 -13.51
CA ILE A 62 5.38 -7.98 -12.10
C ILE A 62 6.08 -9.34 -11.93
N GLY A 63 5.77 -10.32 -12.80
CA GLY A 63 6.43 -11.62 -12.78
C GLY A 63 7.95 -11.49 -12.90
N ALA A 64 8.41 -10.79 -13.96
CA ALA A 64 9.83 -10.55 -14.21
C ALA A 64 10.53 -9.77 -13.09
N LEU A 65 9.84 -8.81 -12.48
CA LEU A 65 10.33 -8.06 -11.32
C LEU A 65 10.70 -8.99 -10.16
N PHE A 66 9.76 -9.86 -9.74
CA PHE A 66 10.02 -10.78 -8.62
C PHE A 66 11.10 -11.80 -8.95
N ASP A 67 11.17 -12.32 -10.20
CA ASP A 67 12.24 -13.21 -10.65
C ASP A 67 13.61 -12.52 -10.54
N THR A 68 13.71 -11.24 -10.93
CA THR A 68 14.94 -10.46 -10.83
C THR A 68 15.31 -10.21 -9.36
N ILE A 69 14.34 -9.83 -8.51
CA ILE A 69 14.58 -9.60 -7.08
C ILE A 69 15.16 -10.86 -6.42
N GLU A 70 14.57 -12.03 -6.69
CA GLU A 70 15.05 -13.29 -6.11
C GLU A 70 16.45 -13.66 -6.59
N ALA A 71 16.72 -13.49 -7.88
CA ALA A 71 18.01 -13.83 -8.47
C ALA A 71 19.16 -12.94 -7.98
N GLU A 72 18.91 -11.64 -7.84
CA GLU A 72 19.98 -10.66 -7.57
C GLU A 72 20.08 -10.29 -6.08
N HIS A 73 18.99 -10.38 -5.34
CA HIS A 73 18.93 -9.87 -3.96
C HIS A 73 18.53 -10.93 -2.94
N GLY A 74 17.85 -11.99 -3.38
CA GLY A 74 17.38 -13.06 -2.52
C GLY A 74 15.87 -12.99 -2.23
N PRO A 75 15.37 -13.89 -1.38
CA PRO A 75 13.93 -14.06 -1.18
C PRO A 75 13.31 -12.91 -0.39
N VAL A 76 12.12 -12.49 -0.83
CA VAL A 76 11.34 -11.43 -0.17
C VAL A 76 10.80 -11.92 1.18
N SER A 77 10.98 -11.12 2.23
CA SER A 77 10.47 -11.38 3.58
C SER A 77 9.29 -10.47 3.95
N ALA A 78 9.21 -9.27 3.33
CA ALA A 78 8.10 -8.36 3.50
C ALA A 78 7.68 -7.75 2.15
N LEU A 79 6.37 -7.63 1.92
CA LEU A 79 5.82 -6.96 0.75
C LEU A 79 4.84 -5.89 1.18
N VAL A 80 5.02 -4.66 0.68
CA VAL A 80 4.07 -3.56 0.84
C VAL A 80 3.49 -3.21 -0.52
N ASN A 81 2.24 -3.59 -0.75
CA ASN A 81 1.48 -3.24 -1.94
C ASN A 81 0.86 -1.85 -1.76
N ASN A 82 1.62 -0.81 -2.08
CA ASN A 82 1.18 0.58 -1.94
C ASN A 82 0.81 1.23 -3.29
N ALA A 83 1.39 0.81 -4.40
CA ALA A 83 1.08 1.36 -5.72
C ALA A 83 -0.43 1.44 -5.96
N GLY A 84 -0.90 2.57 -6.45
CA GLY A 84 -2.31 2.78 -6.73
C GLY A 84 -2.60 4.15 -7.32
N ILE A 85 -3.67 4.21 -8.10
CA ILE A 85 -4.15 5.42 -8.76
C ILE A 85 -5.62 5.66 -8.45
N ALA A 86 -6.06 6.90 -8.55
CA ALA A 86 -7.45 7.27 -8.57
C ALA A 86 -7.73 8.11 -9.83
N MET A 87 -8.76 7.75 -10.58
CA MET A 87 -9.20 8.48 -11.77
C MET A 87 -10.62 9.00 -11.51
N PRO A 88 -10.80 10.31 -11.36
CA PRO A 88 -12.13 10.90 -11.12
C PRO A 88 -13.00 10.83 -12.38
N GLY A 89 -14.32 10.66 -12.18
CA GLY A 89 -15.31 10.68 -13.26
C GLY A 89 -16.75 10.63 -12.73
N SER A 90 -17.72 10.91 -13.60
CA SER A 90 -19.14 10.77 -13.28
C SER A 90 -19.53 9.30 -13.24
N PHE A 91 -20.35 8.89 -12.29
CA PHE A 91 -20.78 7.48 -12.16
C PHE A 91 -21.54 6.99 -13.40
N LEU A 92 -22.36 7.84 -14.02
CA LEU A 92 -23.20 7.47 -15.16
C LEU A 92 -22.41 7.34 -16.45
N ASP A 93 -21.33 8.13 -16.60
CA ASP A 93 -20.52 8.22 -17.82
C ASP A 93 -19.06 7.89 -17.51
N TYR A 94 -18.82 7.02 -16.51
CA TYR A 94 -17.45 6.65 -16.14
C TYR A 94 -16.79 5.85 -17.26
N ASP A 95 -15.62 6.30 -17.70
CA ASP A 95 -14.86 5.64 -18.75
C ASP A 95 -14.41 4.23 -18.30
N LEU A 96 -14.73 3.22 -19.12
CA LEU A 96 -14.41 1.82 -18.82
C LEU A 96 -12.90 1.55 -18.91
N ASP A 97 -12.16 2.21 -19.79
CA ASP A 97 -10.71 2.07 -19.86
C ASP A 97 -10.05 2.64 -18.59
N ALA A 98 -10.58 3.75 -18.07
CA ALA A 98 -10.16 4.29 -16.78
C ALA A 98 -10.52 3.35 -15.63
N PHE A 99 -11.71 2.72 -15.65
CA PHE A 99 -12.11 1.72 -14.67
C PHE A 99 -11.14 0.53 -14.68
N ASP A 100 -10.88 -0.05 -15.83
CA ASP A 100 -10.00 -1.20 -15.98
C ASP A 100 -8.57 -0.89 -15.57
N ARG A 101 -8.06 0.31 -15.92
CA ARG A 101 -6.72 0.72 -15.49
C ARG A 101 -6.61 0.82 -13.96
N VAL A 102 -7.59 1.41 -13.28
CA VAL A 102 -7.63 1.46 -11.81
C VAL A 102 -7.69 0.05 -11.23
N MET A 103 -8.56 -0.83 -11.76
CA MET A 103 -8.69 -2.20 -11.26
C MET A 103 -7.42 -3.02 -11.52
N ASN A 104 -6.78 -2.85 -12.68
CA ASN A 104 -5.54 -3.56 -13.00
C ASN A 104 -4.40 -3.19 -12.05
N ILE A 105 -4.20 -1.90 -11.75
CA ILE A 105 -3.13 -1.47 -10.84
C ILE A 105 -3.51 -1.77 -9.38
N ASN A 106 -4.68 -1.28 -8.94
CA ASN A 106 -5.01 -1.25 -7.52
C ASN A 106 -5.45 -2.60 -6.94
N LEU A 107 -5.90 -3.53 -7.79
CA LEU A 107 -6.45 -4.82 -7.33
C LEU A 107 -5.75 -6.01 -7.96
N ARG A 108 -5.70 -6.10 -9.29
CA ARG A 108 -5.08 -7.23 -9.98
C ARG A 108 -3.59 -7.29 -9.74
N GLY A 109 -2.89 -6.15 -9.85
CA GLY A 109 -1.46 -6.06 -9.58
C GLY A 109 -1.12 -6.40 -8.13
N VAL A 110 -1.92 -5.93 -7.17
CA VAL A 110 -1.80 -6.30 -5.75
C VAL A 110 -1.93 -7.82 -5.56
N PHE A 111 -2.91 -8.44 -6.21
CA PHE A 111 -3.10 -9.89 -6.13
C PHE A 111 -1.90 -10.66 -6.70
N VAL A 112 -1.40 -10.27 -7.88
CA VAL A 112 -0.25 -10.93 -8.53
C VAL A 112 1.02 -10.78 -7.70
N ALA A 113 1.31 -9.57 -7.19
CA ALA A 113 2.47 -9.33 -6.34
C ALA A 113 2.39 -10.14 -5.04
N MET A 114 1.21 -10.23 -4.40
CA MET A 114 1.00 -11.13 -3.24
C MET A 114 1.28 -12.58 -3.59
N GLN A 115 0.76 -13.07 -4.72
CA GLN A 115 0.99 -14.45 -5.17
C GLN A 115 2.48 -14.75 -5.34
N ARG A 116 3.22 -13.85 -6.02
CA ARG A 116 4.67 -14.02 -6.26
C ARG A 116 5.45 -14.05 -4.95
N ALA A 117 5.28 -13.03 -4.11
CA ALA A 117 5.97 -12.98 -2.82
C ALA A 117 5.63 -14.16 -1.91
N ALA A 118 4.34 -14.52 -1.81
CA ALA A 118 3.89 -15.62 -0.97
C ALA A 118 4.42 -16.98 -1.47
N ALA A 119 4.47 -17.20 -2.78
CA ALA A 119 5.02 -18.45 -3.34
C ALA A 119 6.46 -18.66 -2.91
N THR A 120 7.31 -17.63 -3.04
CA THR A 120 8.70 -17.66 -2.57
C THR A 120 8.81 -17.86 -1.07
N MET A 121 8.01 -17.12 -0.29
CA MET A 121 8.01 -17.29 1.18
C MET A 121 7.67 -18.73 1.57
N VAL A 122 6.66 -19.36 0.93
CA VAL A 122 6.28 -20.75 1.18
C VAL A 122 7.38 -21.71 0.77
N GLU A 123 7.92 -21.56 -0.45
CA GLU A 123 8.97 -22.43 -0.98
C GLU A 123 10.23 -22.41 -0.11
N LYS A 124 10.62 -21.24 0.36
CA LYS A 124 11.85 -21.05 1.16
C LYS A 124 11.61 -21.20 2.67
N GLY A 125 10.36 -21.44 3.12
CA GLY A 125 10.03 -21.56 4.55
C GLY A 125 10.22 -20.25 5.32
N ILE A 126 9.98 -19.11 4.69
CA ILE A 126 10.13 -17.78 5.30
C ILE A 126 8.83 -17.38 6.00
N GLU A 127 8.91 -17.06 7.29
CA GLU A 127 7.83 -16.41 8.04
C GLU A 127 7.75 -14.95 7.64
N GLY A 128 6.85 -14.64 6.67
CA GLY A 128 6.79 -13.34 6.02
C GLY A 128 5.66 -12.44 6.50
N ALA A 129 5.67 -11.21 6.01
CA ALA A 129 4.57 -10.26 6.20
C ALA A 129 4.21 -9.55 4.91
N ILE A 130 2.91 -9.44 4.63
CA ILE A 130 2.38 -8.70 3.50
C ILE A 130 1.43 -7.62 4.04
N VAL A 131 1.65 -6.37 3.62
CA VAL A 131 0.78 -5.25 3.98
C VAL A 131 0.23 -4.60 2.71
N ASN A 132 -1.09 -4.55 2.61
CA ASN A 132 -1.78 -4.00 1.45
C ASN A 132 -2.32 -2.60 1.75
N MET A 133 -2.13 -1.65 0.84
CA MET A 133 -2.68 -0.31 0.96
C MET A 133 -4.14 -0.30 0.51
N SER A 134 -5.05 -0.40 1.48
CA SER A 134 -6.46 -0.14 1.27
C SER A 134 -6.75 1.38 1.37
N SER A 135 -7.86 1.78 1.92
CA SER A 135 -8.28 3.16 2.16
C SER A 135 -9.49 3.18 3.08
N ILE A 136 -9.80 4.30 3.72
CA ILE A 136 -11.14 4.51 4.29
C ILE A 136 -12.23 4.33 3.22
N ASN A 137 -11.90 4.55 1.95
CA ASN A 137 -12.83 4.38 0.82
C ASN A 137 -13.16 2.91 0.50
N ALA A 138 -12.61 1.95 1.24
CA ALA A 138 -13.11 0.58 1.29
C ALA A 138 -14.40 0.45 2.11
N GLN A 139 -14.70 1.41 2.99
CA GLN A 139 -15.87 1.43 3.89
C GLN A 139 -16.83 2.59 3.55
N VAL A 140 -16.28 3.76 3.18
CA VAL A 140 -17.07 4.94 2.79
C VAL A 140 -16.80 5.28 1.33
N ALA A 141 -17.81 5.82 0.65
CA ALA A 141 -17.70 6.07 -0.78
C ALA A 141 -17.54 7.55 -1.11
N ILE A 142 -16.80 7.82 -2.19
CA ILE A 142 -16.76 9.13 -2.86
C ILE A 142 -17.31 8.92 -4.28
N PRO A 143 -18.45 9.56 -4.63
CA PRO A 143 -19.09 9.31 -5.92
C PRO A 143 -18.21 9.57 -7.15
N ALA A 144 -17.26 10.50 -7.04
CA ALA A 144 -16.37 10.88 -8.12
C ALA A 144 -15.24 9.87 -8.43
N ILE A 145 -15.03 8.82 -7.62
CA ILE A 145 -13.95 7.84 -7.80
C ILE A 145 -14.46 6.39 -7.64
N PRO A 146 -15.45 5.97 -8.45
CA PRO A 146 -16.11 4.67 -8.25
C PRO A 146 -15.17 3.47 -8.37
N ALA A 147 -14.28 3.45 -9.37
CA ALA A 147 -13.32 2.37 -9.56
C ALA A 147 -12.33 2.27 -8.39
N TYR A 148 -11.86 3.42 -7.87
CA TYR A 148 -10.98 3.44 -6.70
C TYR A 148 -11.65 2.83 -5.47
N CYS A 149 -12.87 3.26 -5.14
CA CYS A 149 -13.61 2.72 -4.00
C CYS A 149 -13.80 1.19 -4.15
N ALA A 150 -14.21 0.72 -5.33
CA ALA A 150 -14.37 -0.70 -5.61
C ALA A 150 -13.05 -1.47 -5.45
N SER A 151 -11.94 -0.93 -5.98
CA SER A 151 -10.63 -1.57 -5.87
C SER A 151 -10.16 -1.68 -4.42
N LYS A 152 -10.35 -0.64 -3.59
CA LYS A 152 -9.92 -0.64 -2.19
C LYS A 152 -10.77 -1.54 -1.30
N GLY A 153 -12.06 -1.68 -1.61
CA GLY A 153 -12.93 -2.72 -1.02
C GLY A 153 -12.46 -4.12 -1.40
N GLY A 154 -12.09 -4.34 -2.66
CA GLY A 154 -11.51 -5.58 -3.15
C GLY A 154 -10.21 -5.96 -2.45
N VAL A 155 -9.30 -5.00 -2.28
CA VAL A 155 -8.03 -5.20 -1.54
C VAL A 155 -8.28 -5.60 -0.09
N MET A 156 -9.23 -4.95 0.59
CA MET A 156 -9.62 -5.31 1.96
C MET A 156 -10.07 -6.77 2.04
N GLN A 157 -10.90 -7.22 1.09
CA GLN A 157 -11.38 -8.61 1.08
C GLN A 157 -10.30 -9.61 0.67
N LEU A 158 -9.45 -9.28 -0.32
CA LEU A 158 -8.30 -10.11 -0.71
C LEU A 158 -7.31 -10.31 0.45
N THR A 159 -7.11 -9.29 1.28
CA THR A 159 -6.27 -9.37 2.48
C THR A 159 -6.75 -10.48 3.41
N LYS A 160 -8.06 -10.57 3.67
CA LYS A 160 -8.64 -11.62 4.51
C LYS A 160 -8.47 -13.02 3.90
N VAL A 161 -8.73 -13.13 2.59
CA VAL A 161 -8.56 -14.40 1.86
C VAL A 161 -7.11 -14.88 1.92
N ALA A 162 -6.15 -13.99 1.65
CA ALA A 162 -4.73 -14.32 1.67
C ALA A 162 -4.25 -14.67 3.10
N ALA A 163 -4.71 -13.93 4.11
CA ALA A 163 -4.40 -14.21 5.51
C ALA A 163 -4.82 -15.64 5.92
N LEU A 164 -6.04 -16.04 5.56
CA LEU A 164 -6.54 -17.40 5.84
C LEU A 164 -5.75 -18.47 5.08
N ALA A 165 -5.44 -18.22 3.80
CA ALA A 165 -4.75 -19.19 2.96
C ALA A 165 -3.30 -19.44 3.41
N LEU A 166 -2.62 -18.40 3.93
CA LEU A 166 -1.19 -18.41 4.23
C LEU A 166 -0.87 -18.60 5.73
N ALA A 167 -1.88 -18.59 6.61
CA ALA A 167 -1.68 -18.68 8.05
C ALA A 167 -0.87 -19.90 8.49
N LYS A 168 -1.11 -21.07 7.90
CA LYS A 168 -0.36 -22.30 8.21
C LYS A 168 1.11 -22.24 7.83
N ASN A 169 1.51 -21.29 7.00
CA ASN A 169 2.88 -21.05 6.61
C ASN A 169 3.54 -19.94 7.44
N ASN A 170 2.88 -19.43 8.50
CA ASN A 170 3.30 -18.29 9.31
C ASN A 170 3.52 -17.00 8.50
N ILE A 171 2.81 -16.85 7.38
CA ILE A 171 2.82 -15.62 6.58
C ILE A 171 1.60 -14.80 6.99
N ARG A 172 1.85 -13.60 7.51
CA ARG A 172 0.78 -12.68 7.94
C ARG A 172 0.43 -11.73 6.81
N VAL A 173 -0.85 -11.51 6.59
CA VAL A 173 -1.34 -10.58 5.56
C VAL A 173 -2.31 -9.61 6.20
N ASN A 174 -1.99 -8.33 6.19
CA ASN A 174 -2.83 -7.27 6.74
C ASN A 174 -3.01 -6.14 5.73
N ALA A 175 -3.90 -5.23 6.00
CA ALA A 175 -4.07 -3.99 5.25
C ALA A 175 -3.97 -2.78 6.18
N VAL A 176 -3.63 -1.64 5.60
CA VAL A 176 -3.83 -0.33 6.21
C VAL A 176 -4.83 0.46 5.39
N GLY A 177 -5.67 1.25 6.07
CA GLY A 177 -6.70 2.08 5.48
C GLY A 177 -6.48 3.55 5.80
N PRO A 178 -5.60 4.26 5.06
CA PRO A 178 -5.36 5.68 5.31
C PRO A 178 -6.62 6.53 5.06
N GLY A 179 -6.76 7.59 5.85
CA GLY A 179 -7.70 8.69 5.62
C GLY A 179 -7.12 9.77 4.73
N SER A 180 -7.29 11.04 5.11
CA SER A 180 -6.68 12.18 4.44
C SER A 180 -5.21 12.28 4.88
N ILE A 181 -4.29 11.88 4.02
CA ILE A 181 -2.85 11.94 4.24
C ILE A 181 -2.24 13.01 3.35
N ASP A 182 -1.35 13.84 3.91
CA ASP A 182 -0.66 14.90 3.18
C ASP A 182 0.36 14.29 2.20
N THR A 183 -0.08 14.19 0.95
CA THR A 183 0.67 13.62 -0.17
C THR A 183 0.29 14.33 -1.45
N GLU A 184 1.01 14.09 -2.54
CA GLU A 184 0.67 14.63 -3.86
C GLU A 184 -0.75 14.25 -4.33
N MET A 185 -1.24 13.06 -3.97
CA MET A 185 -2.62 12.65 -4.29
C MET A 185 -3.66 13.58 -3.64
N MET A 186 -3.35 14.20 -2.50
CA MET A 186 -4.18 15.16 -1.79
C MET A 186 -3.89 16.62 -2.15
N ALA A 187 -2.89 16.90 -2.99
CA ALA A 187 -2.46 18.27 -3.31
C ALA A 187 -3.62 19.16 -3.80
N GLY A 188 -4.50 18.60 -4.66
CA GLY A 188 -5.68 19.34 -5.15
C GLY A 188 -6.70 19.69 -4.05
N VAL A 189 -6.87 18.83 -3.05
CA VAL A 189 -7.73 19.10 -1.89
C VAL A 189 -7.05 20.09 -0.95
N ASN A 190 -5.75 19.93 -0.69
CA ASN A 190 -4.98 20.80 0.19
C ASN A 190 -4.85 22.22 -0.36
N ALA A 191 -4.81 22.38 -1.69
CA ALA A 191 -4.80 23.70 -2.36
C ALA A 191 -6.14 24.42 -2.34
N ASN A 192 -7.25 23.74 -2.05
CA ASN A 192 -8.59 24.34 -1.97
C ASN A 192 -9.05 24.45 -0.51
N PRO A 193 -9.11 25.68 0.07
CA PRO A 193 -9.45 25.88 1.49
C PRO A 193 -10.82 25.31 1.89
N GLU A 194 -11.81 25.36 1.00
CA GLU A 194 -13.16 24.84 1.30
C GLU A 194 -13.16 23.30 1.29
N ALA A 195 -12.50 22.69 0.29
CA ALA A 195 -12.36 21.25 0.22
C ALA A 195 -11.55 20.72 1.41
N PHE A 196 -10.47 21.40 1.79
CA PHE A 196 -9.69 21.08 2.98
C PHE A 196 -10.53 21.19 4.25
N LYS A 197 -11.25 22.30 4.45
CA LYS A 197 -12.14 22.51 5.59
C LYS A 197 -13.20 21.39 5.66
N MET A 198 -13.80 21.02 4.53
CA MET A 198 -14.78 19.94 4.46
C MET A 198 -14.15 18.59 4.85
N ALA A 199 -12.95 18.29 4.39
CA ALA A 199 -12.24 17.06 4.76
C ALA A 199 -11.93 17.04 6.26
N MET A 200 -11.45 18.15 6.82
CA MET A 200 -11.08 18.28 8.24
C MET A 200 -12.30 18.28 9.16
N SER A 201 -13.44 18.85 8.75
CA SER A 201 -14.68 18.78 9.53
C SER A 201 -15.19 17.35 9.77
N ARG A 202 -14.67 16.37 9.02
CA ARG A 202 -14.96 14.93 9.17
C ARG A 202 -13.80 14.15 9.77
N THR A 203 -12.77 14.82 10.26
CA THR A 203 -11.58 14.21 10.83
C THR A 203 -11.41 14.69 12.27
N PRO A 204 -11.73 13.89 13.30
CA PRO A 204 -11.69 14.32 14.70
C PRO A 204 -10.36 14.93 15.15
N LEU A 205 -9.21 14.44 14.63
CA LEU A 205 -7.90 15.04 14.94
C LEU A 205 -7.70 16.42 14.29
N GLY A 206 -8.59 16.90 13.40
CA GLY A 206 -8.59 18.25 12.83
C GLY A 206 -7.42 18.55 11.87
N ARG A 207 -6.69 17.54 11.43
CA ARG A 207 -5.55 17.67 10.51
C ARG A 207 -5.44 16.48 9.57
N SER A 208 -4.73 16.66 8.47
CA SER A 208 -4.25 15.53 7.67
C SER A 208 -3.22 14.72 8.46
N GLY A 209 -3.19 13.41 8.23
CA GLY A 209 -2.09 12.57 8.65
C GLY A 209 -0.86 12.81 7.78
N THR A 210 0.31 12.42 8.26
CA THR A 210 1.54 12.40 7.49
C THR A 210 1.77 11.03 6.85
N ALA A 211 2.55 10.98 5.76
CA ALA A 211 2.95 9.71 5.15
C ALA A 211 3.71 8.82 6.16
N ARG A 212 4.52 9.43 7.04
CA ARG A 212 5.28 8.73 8.08
C ARG A 212 4.35 8.03 9.10
N GLU A 213 3.26 8.65 9.52
CA GLU A 213 2.29 8.00 10.43
C GLU A 213 1.70 6.72 9.83
N VAL A 214 1.59 6.64 8.49
CA VAL A 214 1.21 5.39 7.80
C VAL A 214 2.38 4.41 7.74
N GLY A 215 3.58 4.88 7.41
CA GLY A 215 4.81 4.08 7.35
C GLY A 215 5.11 3.36 8.66
N ASP A 216 4.96 4.03 9.78
CA ASP A 216 5.19 3.46 11.12
C ASP A 216 4.25 2.29 11.43
N VAL A 217 2.96 2.40 11.03
CA VAL A 217 1.99 1.29 11.20
C VAL A 217 2.32 0.13 10.25
N VAL A 218 2.76 0.41 9.03
CA VAL A 218 3.19 -0.63 8.09
C VAL A 218 4.42 -1.37 8.63
N ALA A 219 5.43 -0.67 9.14
CA ALA A 219 6.61 -1.26 9.75
C ALA A 219 6.23 -2.12 10.97
N PHE A 220 5.34 -1.63 11.85
CA PHE A 220 4.78 -2.43 12.94
C PHE A 220 4.15 -3.74 12.42
N LEU A 221 3.30 -3.67 11.38
CA LEU A 221 2.64 -4.84 10.82
C LEU A 221 3.63 -5.82 10.17
N CYS A 222 4.74 -5.35 9.62
CA CYS A 222 5.81 -6.21 9.11
C CYS A 222 6.65 -6.83 10.21
N SER A 223 6.72 -6.23 11.40
CA SER A 223 7.58 -6.65 12.49
C SER A 223 7.03 -7.85 13.29
N LYS A 224 7.89 -8.46 14.10
CA LYS A 224 7.51 -9.52 15.06
C LYS A 224 6.56 -9.03 16.17
N LYS A 225 6.44 -7.71 16.39
CA LYS A 225 5.50 -7.13 17.35
C LYS A 225 4.04 -7.37 16.95
N ALA A 226 3.78 -7.58 15.64
CA ALA A 226 2.47 -7.91 15.10
C ALA A 226 2.28 -9.43 14.87
N SER A 227 3.00 -10.29 15.58
CA SER A 227 3.01 -11.75 15.36
C SER A 227 1.64 -12.43 15.48
N TYR A 228 0.68 -11.83 16.16
CA TYR A 228 -0.69 -12.36 16.29
C TYR A 228 -1.75 -11.51 15.57
N VAL A 229 -1.30 -10.67 14.58
CA VAL A 229 -2.17 -9.82 13.77
C VAL A 229 -2.13 -10.30 12.33
N THR A 230 -3.25 -10.83 11.82
CA THR A 230 -3.41 -11.24 10.42
C THR A 230 -4.87 -11.15 9.99
N GLY A 231 -5.11 -10.76 8.74
CA GLY A 231 -6.44 -10.58 8.17
C GLY A 231 -7.12 -9.24 8.50
N GLU A 232 -6.41 -8.35 9.21
CA GLU A 232 -6.98 -7.10 9.70
C GLU A 232 -6.72 -5.93 8.74
N THR A 233 -7.61 -4.93 8.82
CA THR A 233 -7.40 -3.61 8.21
C THR A 233 -7.32 -2.57 9.30
N ILE A 234 -6.13 -1.97 9.49
CA ILE A 234 -5.91 -0.90 10.47
C ILE A 234 -6.13 0.44 9.78
N TYR A 235 -7.08 1.24 10.28
CA TYR A 235 -7.36 2.56 9.74
C TYR A 235 -6.51 3.63 10.40
N ILE A 236 -5.80 4.42 9.57
CA ILE A 236 -4.96 5.56 9.98
C ILE A 236 -5.66 6.80 9.40
N ASP A 237 -6.73 7.25 10.05
CA ASP A 237 -7.70 8.18 9.49
C ASP A 237 -8.06 9.38 10.38
N GLY A 238 -7.37 9.53 11.50
CA GLY A 238 -7.64 10.59 12.47
C GLY A 238 -9.02 10.47 13.14
N GLY A 239 -9.61 9.26 13.16
CA GLY A 239 -10.91 8.96 13.75
C GLY A 239 -12.10 9.12 12.78
N ARG A 240 -11.83 9.32 11.48
CA ARG A 240 -12.86 9.68 10.49
C ARG A 240 -13.94 8.61 10.29
N LEU A 241 -13.59 7.32 10.25
CA LEU A 241 -14.58 6.25 10.05
C LEU A 241 -15.54 6.09 11.23
N GLY A 242 -15.06 6.32 12.45
CA GLY A 242 -15.89 6.25 13.66
C GLY A 242 -16.77 7.48 13.88
N LEU A 243 -16.57 8.55 13.11
CA LEU A 243 -17.27 9.82 13.30
C LEU A 243 -18.69 9.78 12.75
N ASN A 244 -19.67 10.03 13.63
CA ASN A 244 -21.09 10.16 13.28
C ASN A 244 -21.54 11.63 13.17
N TYR A 245 -20.73 12.57 13.59
CA TYR A 245 -21.01 14.01 13.58
C TYR A 245 -19.96 14.79 12.80
N VAL A 246 -20.32 15.97 12.32
CA VAL A 246 -19.38 16.94 11.77
C VAL A 246 -18.74 17.70 12.93
N MET A 247 -17.42 17.78 12.96
CA MET A 247 -16.70 18.54 13.98
C MET A 247 -16.85 20.04 13.72
N SER A 248 -17.16 20.79 14.76
CA SER A 248 -17.37 22.25 14.71
C SER A 248 -16.07 23.03 14.79
#